data_08e872eef7386f197d1156533d6edcfb
#
_entry.id   08e872eef7386f197d1156533d6edcfb
#
_cell.length_a   1.000
_cell.length_b   1.000
_cell.length_c   1.000
_cell.angle_alpha   90.00
_cell.angle_beta   90.00
_cell.angle_gamma   90.00
#
_symmetry.space_group_name_H-M   'P 1'
#
loop_
_entity.id
_entity.type
_entity.pdbx_description
1 polymer ?
#
loop_
_entity_poly.entity_id
_entity_poly.type
_entity_poly.pdbx_seq_one_letter_code
_entity_poly.pdbx_strand_id
1 'polypeptide(L)'
;MNMHGFPVHKQYIKFIKTVKDAITSLKQQGYHPIIRAMVWQQGEADARDIAGMEQSRQYSSNLKNFIEQIRKEFNSENMLFVYGTVIPIAASRFTGRELVRKAQFAVSNNSNSEFSVNNALLIPADDLQMLYNDYQIQHLKMMYI
;
A
#
# COMPACT_ATOMS: atom_id res chain seq x y z
N MET A 1 -10.89 20.60 -4.94
CA MET A 1 -11.83 19.50 -4.63
C MET A 1 -11.41 18.29 -5.45
N ASN A 2 -10.99 17.20 -4.81
CA ASN A 2 -10.71 15.95 -5.52
C ASN A 2 -12.04 15.35 -6.00
N MET A 3 -12.07 14.83 -7.23
CA MET A 3 -13.28 14.33 -7.89
C MET A 3 -14.01 13.18 -7.17
N HIS A 4 -13.57 12.74 -6.00
CA HIS A 4 -14.18 11.65 -5.23
C HIS A 4 -14.38 11.93 -3.73
N GLY A 5 -14.28 13.18 -3.27
CA GLY A 5 -14.75 13.58 -1.93
C GLY A 5 -13.99 13.01 -0.71
N PHE A 6 -12.95 12.21 -0.90
CA PHE A 6 -12.18 11.68 0.20
C PHE A 6 -11.12 12.67 0.70
N PRO A 7 -10.97 12.86 2.01
CA PRO A 7 -9.92 13.72 2.54
C PRO A 7 -8.56 13.17 2.12
N VAL A 8 -7.78 13.98 1.41
CA VAL A 8 -6.41 13.64 1.07
C VAL A 8 -5.62 13.58 2.37
N HIS A 9 -5.23 12.39 2.79
CA HIS A 9 -4.49 12.20 4.03
C HIS A 9 -3.15 12.96 3.99
N LYS A 10 -2.83 13.68 5.07
CA LYS A 10 -1.58 14.45 5.21
C LYS A 10 -0.33 13.63 4.85
N GLN A 11 -0.34 12.34 5.14
CA GLN A 11 0.76 11.42 4.83
C GLN A 11 0.97 11.23 3.32
N TYR A 12 -0.11 11.09 2.56
CA TYR A 12 -0.04 11.01 1.09
C TYR A 12 0.58 12.26 0.48
N ILE A 13 0.11 13.44 0.90
CA ILE A 13 0.65 14.72 0.43
C ILE A 13 2.14 14.83 0.73
N LYS A 14 2.54 14.49 1.97
CA LYS A 14 3.94 14.51 2.41
C LYS A 14 4.79 13.56 1.56
N PHE A 15 4.31 12.34 1.33
CA PHE A 15 4.98 11.34 0.51
C PHE A 15 5.22 11.87 -0.92
N ILE A 16 4.17 12.31 -1.60
CA ILE A 16 4.26 12.84 -2.96
C ILE A 16 5.23 14.01 -3.04
N LYS A 17 5.13 14.95 -2.10
CA LYS A 17 6.04 16.09 -2.03
C LYS A 17 7.49 15.65 -1.87
N THR A 18 7.77 14.74 -0.94
CA THR A 18 9.13 14.26 -0.65
C THR A 18 9.75 13.62 -1.91
N VAL A 19 9.01 12.78 -2.62
CA VAL A 19 9.52 12.15 -3.86
C VAL A 19 9.74 13.19 -4.96
N LYS A 20 8.82 14.14 -5.15
CA LYS A 20 8.98 15.22 -6.14
C LYS A 20 10.17 16.12 -5.84
N ASP A 21 10.39 16.46 -4.58
CA ASP A 21 11.55 17.24 -4.14
C ASP A 21 12.87 16.50 -4.43
N ALA A 22 12.92 15.19 -4.14
CA ALA A 22 14.09 14.36 -4.43
C ALA A 22 14.38 14.28 -5.94
N ILE A 23 13.36 14.07 -6.77
CA ILE A 23 13.48 14.08 -8.23
C ILE A 23 14.03 15.43 -8.72
N THR A 24 13.51 16.53 -8.19
CA THR A 24 13.94 17.88 -8.55
C THR A 24 15.40 18.10 -8.19
N SER A 25 15.81 17.72 -6.98
CA SER A 25 17.21 17.82 -6.53
C SER A 25 18.16 17.00 -7.40
N LEU A 26 17.79 15.78 -7.77
CA LEU A 26 18.60 14.95 -8.67
C LEU A 26 18.75 15.58 -10.07
N LYS A 27 17.67 16.14 -10.61
CA LYS A 27 17.72 16.85 -11.91
C LYS A 27 18.64 18.06 -11.86
N GLN A 28 18.64 18.83 -10.79
CA GLN A 28 19.54 19.98 -10.59
C GLN A 28 21.02 19.56 -10.54
N GLN A 29 21.30 18.33 -10.13
CA GLN A 29 22.63 17.73 -10.12
C GLN A 29 23.02 17.08 -11.46
N GLY A 30 22.20 17.22 -12.51
CA GLY A 30 22.46 16.68 -13.84
C GLY A 30 22.02 15.22 -14.04
N TYR A 31 21.33 14.60 -13.09
CA TYR A 31 20.80 13.25 -13.24
C TYR A 31 19.46 13.23 -13.99
N HIS A 32 19.13 12.07 -14.55
CA HIS A 32 17.84 11.80 -15.18
C HIS A 32 17.09 10.70 -14.40
N PRO A 33 16.49 11.01 -13.23
CA PRO A 33 15.85 10.02 -12.39
C PRO A 33 14.60 9.45 -13.09
N ILE A 34 14.44 8.13 -13.01
CA ILE A 34 13.27 7.40 -13.52
C ILE A 34 12.73 6.54 -12.38
N ILE A 35 11.44 6.71 -12.06
CA ILE A 35 10.75 5.83 -11.12
C ILE A 35 10.37 4.55 -11.86
N ARG A 36 10.95 3.41 -11.47
CA ARG A 36 10.70 2.11 -12.08
C ARG A 36 9.69 1.26 -11.33
N ALA A 37 9.72 1.35 -10.01
CA ALA A 37 8.85 0.54 -9.16
C ALA A 37 8.54 1.27 -7.86
N MET A 38 7.47 0.83 -7.21
CA MET A 38 7.14 1.14 -5.83
C MET A 38 6.98 -0.17 -5.06
N VAL A 39 7.58 -0.23 -3.87
CA VAL A 39 7.37 -1.33 -2.92
C VAL A 39 6.47 -0.82 -1.80
N TRP A 40 5.44 -1.61 -1.48
CA TRP A 40 4.42 -1.23 -0.52
C TRP A 40 4.14 -2.35 0.47
N GLN A 41 4.14 -2.04 1.75
CA GLN A 41 3.76 -2.98 2.80
C GLN A 41 2.83 -2.27 3.77
N GLN A 42 1.54 -2.63 3.72
CA GLN A 42 0.51 -2.02 4.55
C GLN A 42 -0.78 -2.87 4.49
N GLY A 43 -1.67 -2.71 5.47
CA GLY A 43 -2.97 -3.37 5.54
C GLY A 43 -3.36 -3.70 6.99
N GLU A 44 -2.42 -3.64 7.93
CA GLU A 44 -2.64 -3.99 9.33
C GLU A 44 -3.65 -3.04 10.01
N ALA A 45 -3.59 -1.75 9.68
CA ALA A 45 -4.54 -0.77 10.22
C ALA A 45 -5.95 -1.04 9.70
N ASP A 46 -6.08 -1.38 8.42
CA ASP A 46 -7.35 -1.68 7.76
C ASP A 46 -7.90 -3.04 8.20
N ALA A 47 -7.04 -3.95 8.66
CA ALA A 47 -7.42 -5.26 9.19
C ALA A 47 -8.00 -5.22 10.60
N ARG A 48 -7.91 -4.09 11.31
CA ARG A 48 -8.46 -3.95 12.65
C ARG A 48 -9.98 -3.89 12.63
N ASP A 49 -10.62 -4.43 13.67
CA ASP A 49 -12.05 -4.27 13.88
C ASP A 49 -12.38 -2.89 14.44
N ILE A 50 -12.37 -1.93 13.52
CA ILE A 50 -12.78 -0.56 13.79
C ILE A 50 -13.94 -0.24 12.85
N ALA A 51 -15.01 0.31 13.39
CA ALA A 51 -16.20 0.71 12.63
C ALA A 51 -16.78 -0.41 11.74
N GLY A 52 -16.90 -1.63 12.30
CA GLY A 52 -17.54 -2.77 11.64
C GLY A 52 -16.78 -3.29 10.41
N MET A 53 -15.47 -3.17 10.40
CA MET A 53 -14.58 -3.63 9.31
C MET A 53 -14.83 -2.94 7.96
N GLU A 54 -15.36 -1.74 7.95
CA GLU A 54 -15.63 -1.01 6.71
C GLU A 54 -14.33 -0.76 5.90
N GLN A 55 -13.23 -0.39 6.58
CA GLN A 55 -11.94 -0.21 5.93
C GLN A 55 -11.45 -1.51 5.27
N SER A 56 -11.64 -2.66 5.94
CA SER A 56 -11.27 -3.95 5.38
C SER A 56 -12.05 -4.28 4.11
N ARG A 57 -13.35 -3.94 4.07
CA ARG A 57 -14.21 -4.18 2.89
C ARG A 57 -13.86 -3.28 1.72
N GLN A 58 -13.44 -2.05 1.99
CA GLN A 58 -13.06 -1.07 0.97
C GLN A 58 -11.60 -1.21 0.50
N TYR A 59 -10.83 -2.11 1.10
CA TYR A 59 -9.39 -2.17 0.87
C TYR A 59 -9.02 -2.40 -0.60
N SER A 60 -9.74 -3.24 -1.34
CA SER A 60 -9.45 -3.48 -2.76
C SER A 60 -9.61 -2.23 -3.62
N SER A 61 -10.70 -1.50 -3.46
CA SER A 61 -10.94 -0.24 -4.18
C SER A 61 -9.93 0.83 -3.76
N ASN A 62 -9.61 0.93 -2.48
CA ASN A 62 -8.65 1.89 -1.95
C ASN A 62 -7.23 1.61 -2.47
N LEU A 63 -6.79 0.35 -2.47
CA LEU A 63 -5.45 -0.02 -2.97
C LEU A 63 -5.34 0.20 -4.49
N LYS A 64 -6.36 -0.19 -5.27
CA LYS A 64 -6.43 0.09 -6.70
C LYS A 64 -6.30 1.59 -6.98
N ASN A 65 -7.13 2.41 -6.34
CA ASN A 65 -7.10 3.86 -6.49
C ASN A 65 -5.74 4.45 -6.09
N PHE A 66 -5.12 3.95 -5.03
CA PHE A 66 -3.81 4.37 -4.58
C PHE A 66 -2.73 4.11 -5.64
N ILE A 67 -2.70 2.91 -6.22
CA ILE A 67 -1.76 2.56 -7.29
C ILE A 67 -1.93 3.47 -8.51
N GLU A 68 -3.17 3.66 -8.96
CA GLU A 68 -3.49 4.49 -10.11
C GLU A 68 -3.11 5.96 -9.87
N GLN A 69 -3.39 6.50 -8.69
CA GLN A 69 -3.05 7.88 -8.34
C GLN A 69 -1.54 8.10 -8.28
N ILE A 70 -0.78 7.18 -7.67
CA ILE A 70 0.69 7.30 -7.61
C ILE A 70 1.31 7.26 -9.01
N ARG A 71 0.84 6.37 -9.88
CA ARG A 71 1.29 6.32 -11.27
C ARG A 71 1.03 7.63 -12.01
N LYS A 72 -0.15 8.21 -11.80
CA LYS A 72 -0.53 9.51 -12.36
C LYS A 72 0.34 10.65 -11.82
N GLU A 73 0.57 10.68 -10.50
CA GLU A 73 1.40 11.72 -9.85
C GLU A 73 2.83 11.78 -10.37
N PHE A 74 3.37 10.64 -10.78
CA PHE A 74 4.75 10.51 -11.25
C PHE A 74 4.86 10.32 -12.77
N ASN A 75 3.76 10.44 -13.53
CA ASN A 75 3.70 10.19 -14.96
C ASN A 75 4.35 8.85 -15.34
N SER A 76 4.05 7.80 -14.59
CA SER A 76 4.64 6.47 -14.74
C SER A 76 3.57 5.39 -14.76
N GLU A 77 2.73 5.38 -15.79
CA GLU A 77 1.55 4.51 -15.91
C GLU A 77 1.88 3.02 -15.78
N ASN A 78 3.04 2.62 -16.29
CA ASN A 78 3.51 1.23 -16.26
C ASN A 78 4.45 0.91 -15.09
N MET A 79 4.58 1.79 -14.10
CA MET A 79 5.40 1.56 -12.93
C MET A 79 5.00 0.25 -12.25
N LEU A 80 5.98 -0.62 -12.00
CA LEU A 80 5.76 -1.84 -11.23
C LEU A 80 5.38 -1.48 -9.78
N PHE A 81 4.29 -2.05 -9.30
CA PHE A 81 3.85 -1.89 -7.91
C PHE A 81 3.92 -3.25 -7.21
N VAL A 82 4.88 -3.41 -6.30
CA VAL A 82 5.12 -4.65 -5.57
C VAL A 82 4.62 -4.48 -4.15
N TYR A 83 3.81 -5.41 -3.66
CA TYR A 83 3.29 -5.33 -2.29
C TYR A 83 3.18 -6.71 -1.65
N GLY A 84 3.38 -6.74 -0.34
CA GLY A 84 3.27 -7.96 0.46
C GLY A 84 1.87 -8.20 0.99
N THR A 85 1.53 -9.45 1.25
CA THR A 85 0.33 -9.78 2.04
C THR A 85 0.45 -9.19 3.44
N VAL A 86 -0.66 -8.69 3.98
CA VAL A 86 -0.70 -8.27 5.39
C VAL A 86 -0.36 -9.48 6.28
N ILE A 87 0.48 -9.24 7.27
CA ILE A 87 1.01 -10.30 8.12
C ILE A 87 -0.11 -11.02 8.87
N PRO A 88 -0.13 -12.36 8.85
CA PRO A 88 -1.19 -13.15 9.43
C PRO A 88 -1.04 -13.31 10.94
N ILE A 89 -1.10 -12.23 11.70
CA ILE A 89 -1.20 -12.35 13.16
C ILE A 89 -2.64 -12.70 13.51
N ALA A 90 -2.85 -13.91 13.95
CA ALA A 90 -4.12 -14.35 14.51
C ALA A 90 -4.34 -13.70 15.89
N ALA A 91 -4.60 -12.40 15.91
CA ALA A 91 -4.98 -11.69 17.11
C ALA A 91 -6.41 -11.19 16.97
N SER A 92 -7.18 -11.24 18.06
CA SER A 92 -8.59 -10.82 18.09
C SER A 92 -8.84 -9.41 17.53
N ARG A 93 -7.83 -8.53 17.60
CA ARG A 93 -7.91 -7.17 17.09
C ARG A 93 -7.79 -7.02 15.56
N PHE A 94 -7.49 -8.11 14.84
CA PHE A 94 -7.32 -8.10 13.38
C PHE A 94 -8.37 -8.95 12.67
N THR A 95 -9.62 -8.80 13.07
CA THR A 95 -10.76 -9.60 12.55
C THR A 95 -10.99 -9.40 11.06
N GLY A 96 -10.62 -8.24 10.50
CA GLY A 96 -10.69 -7.93 9.07
C GLY A 96 -9.52 -8.46 8.23
N ARG A 97 -8.55 -9.17 8.84
CA ARG A 97 -7.35 -9.66 8.15
C ARG A 97 -7.64 -10.43 6.87
N GLU A 98 -8.56 -11.37 6.92
CA GLU A 98 -8.89 -12.20 5.76
C GLU A 98 -9.54 -11.38 4.63
N LEU A 99 -10.31 -10.35 4.97
CA LEU A 99 -10.87 -9.42 3.99
C LEU A 99 -9.76 -8.63 3.29
N VAL A 100 -8.81 -8.08 4.06
CA VAL A 100 -7.66 -7.35 3.52
C VAL A 100 -6.80 -8.25 2.65
N ARG A 101 -6.50 -9.48 3.08
CA ARG A 101 -5.72 -10.45 2.27
C ARG A 101 -6.42 -10.79 0.96
N LYS A 102 -7.72 -11.08 1.00
CA LYS A 102 -8.52 -11.31 -0.22
C LYS A 102 -8.52 -10.09 -1.14
N ALA A 103 -8.62 -8.89 -0.58
CA ALA A 103 -8.56 -7.65 -1.34
C ALA A 103 -7.18 -7.44 -1.99
N GLN A 104 -6.09 -7.75 -1.28
CA GLN A 104 -4.74 -7.73 -1.84
C GLN A 104 -4.60 -8.70 -3.02
N PHE A 105 -5.13 -9.92 -2.90
CA PHE A 105 -5.17 -10.86 -4.02
C PHE A 105 -6.00 -10.33 -5.19
N ALA A 106 -7.16 -9.71 -4.92
CA ALA A 106 -8.04 -9.19 -5.96
C ALA A 106 -7.41 -8.06 -6.78
N VAL A 107 -6.51 -7.26 -6.20
CA VAL A 107 -5.82 -6.15 -6.87
C VAL A 107 -4.61 -6.63 -7.68
N SER A 108 -4.08 -7.82 -7.39
CA SER A 108 -2.90 -8.32 -8.10
C SER A 108 -3.15 -8.52 -9.59
N ASN A 109 -2.07 -8.35 -10.37
CA ASN A 109 -2.09 -8.62 -11.80
C ASN A 109 -2.58 -10.05 -12.07
N ASN A 110 -3.44 -10.22 -13.06
CA ASN A 110 -4.03 -11.52 -13.44
C ASN A 110 -4.94 -12.17 -12.39
N SER A 111 -5.46 -11.42 -11.42
CA SER A 111 -6.44 -11.95 -10.45
C SER A 111 -7.81 -12.27 -11.07
N ASN A 112 -8.07 -11.84 -12.30
CA ASN A 112 -9.38 -11.88 -12.95
C ASN A 112 -10.51 -11.16 -12.19
N SER A 113 -10.14 -10.27 -11.27
CA SER A 113 -11.05 -9.43 -10.50
C SER A 113 -11.28 -8.10 -11.21
N GLU A 114 -12.43 -7.46 -10.98
CA GLU A 114 -12.70 -6.08 -11.38
C GLU A 114 -11.71 -5.06 -10.76
N PHE A 115 -11.05 -5.45 -9.66
CA PHE A 115 -10.02 -4.66 -8.99
C PHE A 115 -8.61 -4.92 -9.53
N SER A 116 -8.43 -5.88 -10.43
CA SER A 116 -7.11 -6.21 -10.98
C SER A 116 -6.43 -4.99 -11.60
N VAL A 117 -5.15 -4.84 -11.31
CA VAL A 117 -4.31 -3.73 -11.81
C VAL A 117 -3.10 -4.30 -12.52
N ASN A 118 -2.89 -3.90 -13.76
CA ASN A 118 -1.70 -4.30 -14.53
C ASN A 118 -0.42 -3.87 -13.80
N ASN A 119 0.62 -4.71 -13.85
CA ASN A 119 1.90 -4.45 -13.18
C ASN A 119 1.78 -4.23 -11.66
N ALA A 120 0.76 -4.79 -11.02
CA ALA A 120 0.64 -4.88 -9.57
C ALA A 120 0.97 -6.33 -9.14
N LEU A 121 2.08 -6.52 -8.44
CA LEU A 121 2.60 -7.82 -8.06
C LEU A 121 2.46 -8.05 -6.56
N LEU A 122 1.65 -9.02 -6.19
CA LEU A 122 1.53 -9.48 -4.81
C LEU A 122 2.61 -10.50 -4.48
N ILE A 123 3.31 -10.28 -3.38
CA ILE A 123 4.27 -11.24 -2.82
C ILE A 123 3.64 -11.82 -1.55
N PRO A 124 3.32 -13.11 -1.51
CA PRO A 124 2.89 -13.77 -0.27
C PRO A 124 4.02 -13.70 0.78
N ALA A 125 3.65 -13.40 2.02
CA ALA A 125 4.57 -13.32 3.16
C ALA A 125 4.32 -14.42 4.19
N ASP A 126 3.62 -15.50 3.81
CA ASP A 126 3.18 -16.57 4.71
C ASP A 126 4.33 -17.49 5.14
N ASP A 127 5.40 -17.54 4.37
CA ASP A 127 6.61 -18.31 4.62
C ASP A 127 7.62 -17.59 5.53
N LEU A 128 7.39 -16.32 5.81
CA LEU A 128 8.24 -15.57 6.71
C LEU A 128 8.01 -16.02 8.15
N GLN A 129 9.08 -16.52 8.80
CA GLN A 129 9.05 -16.83 10.22
C GLN A 129 8.85 -15.55 11.03
N MET A 130 7.71 -15.48 11.70
CA MET A 130 7.43 -14.41 12.65
C MET A 130 8.06 -14.79 14.00
N LEU A 131 9.10 -14.08 14.40
CA LEU A 131 9.59 -14.14 15.76
C LEU A 131 8.61 -13.35 16.65
N TYR A 132 7.70 -14.10 17.29
CA TYR A 132 6.72 -13.55 18.20
C TYR A 132 7.38 -13.09 19.50
N ASN A 133 7.61 -11.79 19.61
CA ASN A 133 7.70 -11.11 20.88
C ASN A 133 6.71 -9.94 20.84
N ASP A 134 5.80 -9.88 21.81
CA ASP A 134 4.86 -8.76 21.96
C ASP A 134 5.55 -7.38 21.96
N TYR A 135 6.82 -7.32 22.31
CA TYR A 135 7.68 -6.15 22.26
C TYR A 135 7.99 -5.67 20.82
N GLN A 136 8.10 -6.58 19.85
CA GLN A 136 8.47 -6.21 18.48
C GLN A 136 7.30 -5.65 17.66
N ILE A 137 6.07 -5.99 18.02
CA ILE A 137 4.86 -5.40 17.38
C ILE A 137 4.79 -3.89 17.64
N GLN A 138 5.33 -3.41 18.76
CA GLN A 138 5.41 -1.98 19.06
C GLN A 138 6.55 -1.27 18.30
N HIS A 139 7.62 -1.98 17.96
CA HIS A 139 8.76 -1.41 17.23
C HIS A 139 8.56 -1.34 15.72
N LEU A 140 7.81 -2.25 15.13
CA LEU A 140 7.37 -2.13 13.73
C LEU A 140 6.55 -0.84 13.49
N LYS A 141 5.93 -0.27 14.52
CA LYS A 141 5.27 1.05 14.43
C LYS A 141 6.21 2.21 14.15
N MET A 142 7.50 2.09 14.43
CA MET A 142 8.46 3.21 14.28
C MET A 142 9.29 3.14 12.99
N MET A 143 9.23 2.06 12.22
CA MET A 143 9.97 1.94 10.97
C MET A 143 9.17 2.38 9.72
N TYR A 144 7.90 2.76 9.90
CA TYR A 144 7.01 3.21 8.82
C TYR A 144 6.52 4.64 9.06
N ILE A 145 7.47 5.55 9.26
CA ILE A 145 7.20 7.00 9.25
C ILE A 145 7.66 7.58 7.92
#